data_f9b611b452d3b9be6f6552641ad90ac7
#
_entry.id   f9b611b452d3b9be6f6552641ad90ac7
#
_cell.length_a   1.000
_cell.length_b   1.000
_cell.length_c   1.000
_cell.angle_alpha   90.00
_cell.angle_beta   90.00
_cell.angle_gamma   90.00
#
_symmetry.space_group_name_H-M   'P 1'
#
loop_
_entity.id
_entity.type
_entity.pdbx_description
1 polymer ?
#
loop_
_entity_poly.entity_id
_entity_poly.type
_entity_poly.pdbx_seq_one_letter_code
_entity_poly.pdbx_strand_id
1 'polypeptide(L)'
;LQTAGFLQYEISNFAKAGYESRHNCKYWNCEPYLGFGASAHSCYGGKRFYVPSDLQAFCAAETQPTVLEDDNPCTREEQILLGLRLRKGIPCSWLHTEQLQKLQRYAAGGLVEFLNDRVALTPQGCLVSNAILAEIL
;
A
#
# COMPACT_ATOMS: atom_id res chain seq x y z
N LEU A 1 16.74 8.77 13.03
CA LEU A 1 16.16 9.38 11.83
C LEU A 1 15.32 10.59 12.19
N GLN A 2 14.38 10.50 13.17
CA GLN A 2 13.51 11.61 13.57
C GLN A 2 14.30 12.84 14.05
N THR A 3 15.37 12.67 14.84
CA THR A 3 16.28 13.74 15.27
C THR A 3 16.96 14.48 14.12
N ALA A 4 17.06 13.83 12.95
CA ALA A 4 17.60 14.41 11.71
C ALA A 4 16.48 14.95 10.78
N GLY A 5 15.23 15.01 11.26
CA GLY A 5 14.09 15.52 10.49
C GLY A 5 13.49 14.55 9.47
N PHE A 6 13.84 13.25 9.55
CA PHE A 6 13.24 12.21 8.70
C PHE A 6 12.07 11.58 9.44
N LEU A 7 10.87 11.68 8.85
CA LEU A 7 9.64 11.09 9.35
C LEU A 7 9.33 9.82 8.56
N GLN A 8 8.85 8.80 9.26
CA GLN A 8 8.30 7.62 8.61
C GLN A 8 6.98 8.02 7.93
N TYR A 9 6.90 7.90 6.61
CA TYR A 9 5.68 8.24 5.86
C TYR A 9 4.91 6.99 5.40
N GLU A 10 5.60 5.85 5.34
CA GLU A 10 5.01 4.54 5.09
C GLU A 10 5.79 3.46 5.84
N ILE A 11 5.36 2.20 5.75
CA ILE A 11 5.81 1.10 6.60
C ILE A 11 7.34 0.90 6.65
N SER A 12 8.06 1.15 5.54
CA SER A 12 9.49 0.87 5.40
C SER A 12 10.35 2.10 5.13
N ASN A 13 9.77 3.23 4.75
CA ASN A 13 10.51 4.37 4.26
C ASN A 13 10.30 5.64 5.08
N PHE A 14 11.36 6.45 5.10
CA PHE A 14 11.45 7.70 5.83
C PHE A 14 11.83 8.82 4.86
N ALA A 15 11.25 10.00 5.03
CA ALA A 15 11.58 11.19 4.26
C ALA A 15 11.49 12.45 5.12
N LYS A 16 12.12 13.52 4.69
CA LYS A 16 11.77 14.86 5.18
C LYS A 16 10.40 15.23 4.63
N ALA A 17 9.66 16.07 5.34
CA ALA A 17 8.35 16.54 4.91
C ALA A 17 8.39 17.12 3.49
N GLY A 18 7.51 16.61 2.59
CA GLY A 18 7.46 17.01 1.18
C GLY A 18 8.45 16.28 0.26
N TYR A 19 9.27 15.37 0.78
CA TYR A 19 10.23 14.57 0.00
C TYR A 19 9.88 13.07 0.00
N GLU A 20 8.64 12.73 0.33
CA GLU A 20 8.13 11.37 0.23
C GLU A 20 8.22 10.86 -1.21
N SER A 21 8.55 9.58 -1.40
CA SER A 21 8.59 8.97 -2.73
C SER A 21 7.20 8.96 -3.36
N ARG A 22 6.98 9.84 -4.34
CA ARG A 22 5.71 9.89 -5.09
C ARG A 22 5.41 8.57 -5.78
N HIS A 23 6.45 7.90 -6.27
CA HIS A 23 6.32 6.60 -6.94
C HIS A 23 5.78 5.53 -5.97
N ASN A 24 6.39 5.39 -4.79
CA ASN A 24 5.92 4.43 -3.79
C ASN A 24 4.52 4.76 -3.29
N CYS A 25 4.23 6.05 -3.08
CA CYS A 25 2.90 6.49 -2.66
C CYS A 25 1.79 6.13 -3.65
N LYS A 26 2.08 6.06 -4.96
CA LYS A 26 1.10 5.60 -5.96
C LYS A 26 0.63 4.18 -5.69
N TYR A 27 1.54 3.26 -5.38
CA TYR A 27 1.17 1.88 -5.03
C TYR A 27 0.27 1.83 -3.80
N TRP A 28 0.65 2.54 -2.74
CA TRP A 28 -0.10 2.55 -1.49
C TRP A 28 -1.46 3.24 -1.59
N ASN A 29 -1.62 4.16 -2.53
CA ASN A 29 -2.87 4.88 -2.80
C ASN A 29 -3.72 4.21 -3.89
N CYS A 30 -3.33 3.08 -4.45
CA CYS A 30 -3.98 2.46 -5.61
C CYS A 30 -4.10 3.42 -6.82
N GLU A 31 -3.13 4.30 -7.02
CA GLU A 31 -3.09 5.18 -8.19
C GLU A 31 -2.60 4.43 -9.43
N PRO A 32 -3.08 4.78 -10.63
CA PRO A 32 -2.60 4.16 -11.86
C PRO A 32 -1.10 4.35 -12.08
N TYR A 33 -0.44 3.29 -12.56
CA TYR A 33 0.97 3.32 -12.96
C TYR A 33 1.22 2.34 -14.11
N LEU A 34 2.26 2.64 -14.89
CA LEU A 34 2.76 1.76 -15.95
C LEU A 34 4.22 1.41 -15.68
N GLY A 35 4.52 0.12 -15.74
CA GLY A 35 5.87 -0.42 -15.68
C GLY A 35 6.38 -0.78 -17.07
N PHE A 36 7.69 -0.61 -17.28
CA PHE A 36 8.36 -0.91 -18.54
C PHE A 36 9.56 -1.82 -18.29
N GLY A 37 9.70 -2.83 -19.12
CA GLY A 37 10.80 -3.80 -19.05
C GLY A 37 10.38 -5.15 -18.47
N ALA A 38 11.26 -6.15 -18.59
CA ALA A 38 11.05 -7.48 -18.05
C ALA A 38 10.78 -7.42 -16.53
N SER A 39 9.85 -8.19 -16.03
CA SER A 39 9.34 -8.21 -14.64
C SER A 39 8.62 -6.95 -14.18
N ALA A 40 8.38 -5.97 -15.04
CA ALA A 40 7.65 -4.78 -14.65
C ALA A 40 6.15 -5.06 -14.46
N HIS A 41 5.57 -4.53 -13.39
CA HIS A 41 4.13 -4.56 -13.12
C HIS A 41 3.47 -3.24 -13.47
N SER A 42 2.21 -3.29 -13.86
CA SER A 42 1.37 -2.15 -14.17
C SER A 42 0.01 -2.29 -13.51
N CYS A 43 -0.59 -1.18 -13.12
CA CYS A 43 -1.99 -1.09 -12.73
C CYS A 43 -2.61 0.08 -13.49
N TYR A 44 -3.34 -0.20 -14.55
CA TYR A 44 -3.88 0.83 -15.44
C TYR A 44 -5.16 0.36 -16.12
N GLY A 45 -6.08 1.27 -16.35
CA GLY A 45 -7.34 0.97 -17.04
C GLY A 45 -8.23 -0.04 -16.29
N GLY A 46 -8.16 -0.07 -14.94
CA GLY A 46 -8.92 -1.01 -14.12
C GLY A 46 -8.37 -2.44 -14.14
N LYS A 47 -7.14 -2.64 -14.57
CA LYS A 47 -6.49 -3.95 -14.65
C LYS A 47 -5.09 -3.90 -14.07
N ARG A 48 -4.64 -5.02 -13.48
CA ARG A 48 -3.24 -5.25 -13.11
C ARG A 48 -2.65 -6.29 -14.06
N PHE A 49 -1.48 -6.00 -14.57
CA PHE A 49 -0.76 -6.87 -15.50
C PHE A 49 0.74 -6.71 -15.31
N TYR A 50 1.49 -7.69 -15.75
CA TYR A 50 2.95 -7.68 -15.66
C TYR A 50 3.59 -8.10 -16.97
N VAL A 51 4.86 -7.74 -17.14
CA VAL A 51 5.74 -8.23 -18.20
C VAL A 51 6.47 -9.46 -17.69
N PRO A 52 6.45 -10.58 -18.41
CA PRO A 52 7.24 -11.76 -18.04
C PRO A 52 8.72 -11.45 -17.80
N SER A 53 9.34 -12.21 -16.91
CA SER A 53 10.75 -12.00 -16.53
C SER A 53 11.77 -12.44 -17.59
N ASP A 54 11.32 -13.08 -18.68
CA ASP A 54 12.19 -13.53 -19.77
C ASP A 54 12.74 -12.32 -20.53
N LEU A 55 13.99 -11.97 -20.23
CA LEU A 55 14.67 -10.83 -20.87
C LEU A 55 14.93 -11.06 -22.36
N GLN A 56 15.19 -12.31 -22.78
CA GLN A 56 15.45 -12.61 -24.20
C GLN A 56 14.18 -12.45 -25.01
N ALA A 57 13.06 -13.01 -24.53
CA ALA A 57 11.77 -12.84 -25.15
C ALA A 57 11.32 -11.36 -25.16
N PHE A 58 11.57 -10.60 -24.08
CA PHE A 58 11.30 -9.17 -24.02
C PHE A 58 12.09 -8.39 -25.06
N CYS A 59 13.39 -8.64 -25.21
CA CYS A 59 14.23 -7.95 -26.19
C CYS A 59 13.92 -8.32 -27.64
N ALA A 60 13.37 -9.51 -27.89
CA ALA A 60 12.98 -9.96 -29.23
C ALA A 60 11.56 -9.50 -29.63
N ALA A 61 10.75 -9.02 -28.71
CA ALA A 61 9.37 -8.63 -28.95
C ALA A 61 9.30 -7.24 -29.60
N GLU A 62 8.46 -7.05 -30.63
CA GLU A 62 8.19 -5.74 -31.23
C GLU A 62 7.39 -4.82 -30.29
N THR A 63 6.56 -5.41 -29.41
CA THR A 63 5.78 -4.71 -28.40
C THR A 63 6.00 -5.36 -27.05
N GLN A 64 5.84 -4.60 -25.96
CA GLN A 64 5.99 -5.13 -24.62
C GLN A 64 4.94 -6.24 -24.36
N PRO A 65 5.37 -7.51 -24.16
CA PRO A 65 4.44 -8.59 -23.85
C PRO A 65 3.85 -8.36 -22.45
N THR A 66 2.55 -8.58 -22.30
CA THR A 66 1.89 -8.41 -21.01
C THR A 66 1.01 -9.61 -20.67
N VAL A 67 0.97 -9.96 -19.39
CA VAL A 67 0.11 -11.02 -18.83
C VAL A 67 -0.83 -10.37 -17.81
N LEU A 68 -2.12 -10.62 -17.97
CA LEU A 68 -3.13 -10.16 -17.02
C LEU A 68 -2.93 -10.91 -15.69
N GLU A 69 -2.85 -10.16 -14.59
CA GLU A 69 -2.72 -10.67 -13.24
C GLU A 69 -4.04 -10.56 -12.48
N ASP A 70 -4.73 -9.43 -12.63
CA ASP A 70 -5.97 -9.12 -11.93
C ASP A 70 -6.83 -8.20 -12.81
N ASP A 71 -8.09 -8.55 -13.01
CA ASP A 71 -9.05 -7.79 -13.81
C ASP A 71 -9.92 -6.83 -12.99
N ASN A 72 -9.76 -6.85 -11.65
CA ASN A 72 -10.46 -5.97 -10.72
C ASN A 72 -9.58 -5.52 -9.55
N PRO A 73 -8.40 -4.92 -9.79
CA PRO A 73 -7.50 -4.45 -8.74
C PRO A 73 -8.10 -3.27 -7.96
N CYS A 74 -7.47 -2.98 -6.84
CA CYS A 74 -7.83 -1.83 -6.00
C CYS A 74 -9.24 -1.92 -5.40
N THR A 75 -9.66 -3.14 -5.06
CA THR A 75 -10.87 -3.37 -4.27
C THR A 75 -10.79 -2.63 -2.93
N ARG A 76 -11.93 -2.49 -2.24
CA ARG A 76 -11.96 -1.83 -0.92
C ARG A 76 -11.03 -2.54 0.08
N GLU A 77 -10.97 -3.85 0.06
CA GLU A 77 -10.08 -4.63 0.93
C GLU A 77 -8.62 -4.35 0.62
N GLU A 78 -8.24 -4.32 -0.66
CA GLU A 78 -6.87 -3.97 -1.06
C GLU A 78 -6.53 -2.51 -0.71
N GLN A 79 -7.46 -1.58 -0.88
CA GLN A 79 -7.27 -0.19 -0.45
C GLN A 79 -7.04 -0.06 1.06
N ILE A 80 -7.73 -0.86 1.88
CA ILE A 80 -7.53 -0.92 3.33
C ILE A 80 -6.14 -1.48 3.62
N LEU A 81 -5.77 -2.61 3.00
CA LEU A 81 -4.48 -3.27 3.17
C LEU A 81 -3.31 -2.33 2.84
N LEU A 82 -3.38 -1.68 1.68
CA LEU A 82 -2.33 -0.78 1.21
C LEU A 82 -2.32 0.55 1.96
N GLY A 83 -3.48 1.11 2.22
CA GLY A 83 -3.61 2.41 2.89
C GLY A 83 -3.17 2.40 4.35
N LEU A 84 -3.35 1.27 5.07
CA LEU A 84 -2.82 1.11 6.44
C LEU A 84 -1.29 1.01 6.50
N ARG A 85 -0.60 0.82 5.38
CA ARG A 85 0.86 0.92 5.32
C ARG A 85 1.36 2.37 5.32
N LEU A 86 0.49 3.33 5.04
CA LEU A 86 0.79 4.76 5.11
C LEU A 86 0.56 5.30 6.53
N ARG A 87 1.46 6.15 6.99
CA ARG A 87 1.32 6.84 8.30
C ARG A 87 0.09 7.73 8.38
N LYS A 88 -0.42 8.22 7.25
CA LYS A 88 -1.71 8.96 7.20
C LYS A 88 -2.92 8.05 7.45
N GLY A 89 -2.76 6.72 7.38
CA GLY A 89 -3.82 5.73 7.54
C GLY A 89 -4.94 5.84 6.51
N ILE A 90 -6.10 5.30 6.86
CA ILE A 90 -7.31 5.26 6.02
C ILE A 90 -8.50 5.93 6.72
N PRO A 91 -9.51 6.39 5.97
CA PRO A 91 -10.77 6.86 6.56
C PRO A 91 -11.48 5.75 7.33
N CYS A 92 -11.99 6.05 8.54
CA CYS A 92 -12.78 5.09 9.31
C CYS A 92 -14.06 4.65 8.57
N SER A 93 -14.58 5.50 7.67
CA SER A 93 -15.75 5.20 6.83
C SER A 93 -15.53 4.07 5.83
N TRP A 94 -14.28 3.64 5.62
CA TRP A 94 -13.96 2.49 4.77
C TRP A 94 -14.17 1.15 5.47
N LEU A 95 -14.29 1.17 6.79
CA LEU A 95 -14.31 -0.01 7.66
C LEU A 95 -15.73 -0.32 8.14
N HIS A 96 -16.02 -1.60 8.25
CA HIS A 96 -17.23 -2.09 8.90
C HIS A 96 -17.10 -2.03 10.43
N THR A 97 -18.23 -2.09 11.12
CA THR A 97 -18.29 -2.00 12.60
C THR A 97 -17.39 -3.04 13.27
N GLU A 98 -17.37 -4.27 12.77
CA GLU A 98 -16.53 -5.34 13.34
C GLU A 98 -15.04 -5.03 13.19
N GLN A 99 -14.62 -4.55 12.02
CA GLN A 99 -13.24 -4.15 11.76
C GLN A 99 -12.80 -3.00 12.69
N LEU A 100 -13.68 -2.00 12.88
CA LEU A 100 -13.43 -0.90 13.81
C LEU A 100 -13.27 -1.39 15.25
N GLN A 101 -14.11 -2.34 15.70
CA GLN A 101 -13.99 -2.94 17.04
C GLN A 101 -12.66 -3.68 17.22
N LYS A 102 -12.22 -4.43 16.21
CA LYS A 102 -10.90 -5.10 16.23
C LYS A 102 -9.78 -4.08 16.32
N LEU A 103 -9.80 -3.02 15.50
CA LEU A 103 -8.80 -1.96 15.53
C LEU A 103 -8.78 -1.19 16.85
N GLN A 104 -9.92 -1.00 17.53
CA GLN A 104 -9.99 -0.38 18.85
C GLN A 104 -9.24 -1.21 19.91
N ARG A 105 -9.27 -2.55 19.83
CA ARG A 105 -8.48 -3.41 20.73
C ARG A 105 -6.98 -3.20 20.52
N TYR A 106 -6.54 -3.11 19.26
CA TYR A 106 -5.16 -2.80 18.94
C TYR A 106 -4.75 -1.38 19.36
N ALA A 107 -5.67 -0.43 19.33
CA ALA A 107 -5.42 0.93 19.81
C ALA A 107 -5.20 0.96 21.33
N ALA A 108 -5.94 0.15 22.10
CA ALA A 108 -5.69 -0.01 23.55
C ALA A 108 -4.29 -0.59 23.84
N GLY A 109 -3.72 -1.37 22.91
CA GLY A 109 -2.36 -1.89 22.96
C GLY A 109 -1.29 -0.96 22.37
N GLY A 110 -1.66 0.25 21.92
CA GLY A 110 -0.72 1.22 21.33
C GLY A 110 -0.23 0.88 19.93
N LEU A 111 -0.87 -0.08 19.23
CA LEU A 111 -0.47 -0.53 17.89
C LEU A 111 -1.21 0.23 16.76
N VAL A 112 -2.34 0.83 17.08
CA VAL A 112 -3.21 1.58 16.19
C VAL A 112 -3.53 2.93 16.85
N GLU A 113 -3.69 3.95 16.05
CA GLU A 113 -4.15 5.26 16.51
C GLU A 113 -5.33 5.73 15.66
N PHE A 114 -6.30 6.38 16.31
CA PHE A 114 -7.41 7.05 15.66
C PHE A 114 -7.15 8.55 15.65
N LEU A 115 -7.10 9.13 14.45
CA LEU A 115 -6.80 10.54 14.22
C LEU A 115 -8.00 11.18 13.50
N ASN A 116 -8.86 11.87 14.24
CA ASN A 116 -10.13 12.41 13.73
C ASN A 116 -11.00 11.30 13.12
N ASP A 117 -11.23 11.38 11.80
CA ASP A 117 -12.00 10.43 11.01
C ASP A 117 -11.15 9.31 10.39
N ARG A 118 -9.87 9.21 10.75
CA ARG A 118 -8.92 8.25 10.18
C ARG A 118 -8.37 7.29 11.24
N VAL A 119 -7.92 6.15 10.77
CA VAL A 119 -7.21 5.15 11.56
C VAL A 119 -5.87 4.82 10.90
N ALA A 120 -4.81 4.74 11.68
CA ALA A 120 -3.47 4.47 11.20
C ALA A 120 -2.73 3.50 12.13
N LEU A 121 -1.74 2.78 11.60
CA LEU A 121 -0.80 2.02 12.42
C LEU A 121 0.21 2.97 13.08
N THR A 122 0.50 2.73 14.35
CA THR A 122 1.63 3.36 15.02
C THR A 122 2.96 2.78 14.50
N PRO A 123 4.12 3.37 14.81
CA PRO A 123 5.41 2.74 14.50
C PRO A 123 5.55 1.31 15.03
N GLN A 124 5.00 1.03 16.24
CA GLN A 124 4.95 -0.31 16.81
C GLN A 124 3.98 -1.21 16.05
N GLY A 125 2.81 -0.69 15.66
CA GLY A 125 1.83 -1.41 14.84
C GLY A 125 2.37 -1.80 13.46
N CYS A 126 3.23 -0.98 12.87
CA CYS A 126 3.88 -1.30 11.61
C CYS A 126 4.71 -2.59 11.68
N LEU A 127 5.35 -2.88 12.82
CA LEU A 127 6.17 -4.09 13.02
C LEU A 127 5.33 -5.38 12.99
N VAL A 128 4.05 -5.29 13.34
CA VAL A 128 3.11 -6.42 13.40
C VAL A 128 1.93 -6.24 12.43
N SER A 129 2.10 -5.39 11.44
CA SER A 129 1.05 -4.99 10.49
C SER A 129 0.38 -6.18 9.79
N ASN A 130 1.15 -7.20 9.40
CA ASN A 130 0.59 -8.37 8.74
C ASN A 130 -0.39 -9.14 9.63
N ALA A 131 -0.12 -9.24 10.94
CA ALA A 131 -1.03 -9.89 11.90
C ALA A 131 -2.32 -9.07 12.07
N ILE A 132 -2.20 -7.75 12.20
CA ILE A 132 -3.35 -6.85 12.29
C ILE A 132 -4.21 -6.92 11.04
N LEU A 133 -3.58 -6.84 9.84
CA LEU A 133 -4.28 -6.90 8.56
C LEU A 133 -4.99 -8.23 8.34
N ALA A 134 -4.35 -9.36 8.68
CA ALA A 134 -4.96 -10.68 8.57
C ALA A 134 -6.17 -10.89 9.49
N GLU A 135 -6.27 -10.14 10.60
CA GLU A 135 -7.42 -10.24 11.51
C GLU A 135 -8.59 -9.36 11.04
N ILE A 136 -8.31 -8.24 10.39
CA ILE A 136 -9.34 -7.27 10.00
C ILE A 136 -9.89 -7.50 8.60
N LEU A 137 -9.16 -8.17 7.72
CA LEU A 137 -9.58 -8.52 6.36
C LEU A 137 -10.12 -9.93 6.29
#